data_33c5e4cf83b94e15e950f266ca19e46a
#
_entry.id   33c5e4cf83b94e15e950f266ca19e46a
#
_cell.length_a   1.000
_cell.length_b   1.000
_cell.length_c   1.000
_cell.angle_alpha   90.00
_cell.angle_beta   90.00
_cell.angle_gamma   90.00
#
_symmetry.space_group_name_H-M   'P 1'
#
loop_
_entity.id
_entity.type
_entity.pdbx_description
1 polymer ?
#
loop_
_entity_poly.entity_id
_entity_poly.type
_entity_poly.pdbx_seq_one_letter_code
_entity_poly.pdbx_strand_id
1 'polypeptide(L)'
;MNNERITLTMKEQRTNDIMVKLISKEISMNDAIRLTDLSERQLYRKKKGYLKNGINSIPHKSRGKPNGKGYSKKLKDEIVRLYIEEYNGWNFYHFNDALEDYHKIKVSDSFIYVLLTSKGIESPHKYKVKKKNTHPPRERRENAGELIPVDASKHQWFYGDSNYYYLHGGIDDCTGKVTSCFFQKEETTFGYQIILKETIENYGIPECLYTDYRTVFKSTKKELTLDEELEGKEIKNTRFANMLDHIGTDIISTMNPCAKGRIERLWRTFQDRLYNELKKKNIHTIEEANQYLKEIFIPKYNARFALPIDNTKNHFISPQKDFNYNIELAIWSEHKIYHNSYLKYNKQYHIIIDNNQKVYIPTSKKVKVYKFLDGTEHILYNNKYYDLKSVKDYQIQINKQAILSIKTQDEINKSKAHSPINSPWRKGLPALVSHRSMNYAVNHGC
;
A
#
# COMPACT_ATOMS: atom_id res chain seq x y z
N MET A 1 33.49 -46.62 -41.03
CA MET A 1 32.31 -45.69 -41.35
C MET A 1 31.33 -45.80 -40.24
N ASN A 2 31.28 -44.81 -39.40
CA ASN A 2 30.31 -44.77 -38.28
C ASN A 2 28.89 -44.56 -38.84
N ASN A 3 28.09 -45.63 -38.84
CA ASN A 3 26.63 -45.55 -39.10
C ASN A 3 25.94 -44.93 -37.91
N GLU A 4 26.06 -43.63 -37.72
CA GLU A 4 25.18 -42.91 -36.78
C GLU A 4 23.74 -42.96 -37.30
N ARG A 5 22.86 -43.65 -36.59
CA ARG A 5 21.42 -43.68 -36.87
C ARG A 5 20.86 -42.27 -36.67
N ILE A 6 20.55 -41.60 -37.78
CA ILE A 6 19.93 -40.29 -37.72
C ILE A 6 18.41 -40.48 -37.46
N THR A 7 17.96 -40.07 -36.31
CA THR A 7 16.53 -40.03 -35.99
C THR A 7 15.96 -38.73 -36.55
N LEU A 8 15.13 -38.75 -37.58
CA LEU A 8 14.43 -37.59 -38.13
C LEU A 8 13.15 -37.31 -37.36
N THR A 9 12.83 -36.06 -37.18
CA THR A 9 11.48 -35.63 -36.76
C THR A 9 10.49 -35.84 -37.91
N MET A 10 9.17 -35.91 -37.63
CA MET A 10 8.14 -36.05 -38.65
C MET A 10 8.23 -34.97 -39.75
N LYS A 11 8.56 -33.73 -39.37
CA LYS A 11 8.77 -32.62 -40.33
C LYS A 11 9.99 -32.82 -41.19
N GLU A 12 11.08 -33.33 -40.62
CA GLU A 12 12.31 -33.65 -41.36
C GLU A 12 12.11 -34.83 -42.28
N GLN A 13 11.36 -35.84 -41.86
CA GLN A 13 11.04 -37.00 -42.67
C GLN A 13 10.19 -36.62 -43.91
N ARG A 14 9.14 -35.80 -43.69
CA ARG A 14 8.37 -35.23 -44.78
C ARG A 14 9.23 -34.41 -45.76
N THR A 15 10.18 -33.61 -45.20
CA THR A 15 11.09 -32.84 -46.04
C THR A 15 12.01 -33.75 -46.83
N ASN A 16 12.49 -34.87 -46.26
CA ASN A 16 13.25 -35.87 -46.94
C ASN A 16 12.50 -36.48 -48.12
N ASP A 17 11.26 -36.94 -47.92
CA ASP A 17 10.42 -37.56 -48.93
C ASP A 17 10.13 -36.60 -50.11
N ILE A 18 9.93 -35.33 -49.82
CA ILE A 18 9.75 -34.31 -50.84
C ILE A 18 11.07 -34.07 -51.61
N MET A 19 12.24 -34.11 -50.93
CA MET A 19 13.54 -33.98 -51.60
C MET A 19 13.83 -35.16 -52.53
N VAL A 20 13.49 -36.38 -52.12
CA VAL A 20 13.60 -37.58 -52.99
C VAL A 20 12.80 -37.38 -54.25
N LYS A 21 11.49 -37.06 -54.13
CA LYS A 21 10.58 -36.82 -55.27
C LYS A 21 10.99 -35.65 -56.15
N LEU A 22 11.60 -34.59 -55.59
CA LEU A 22 12.11 -33.44 -56.36
C LEU A 22 13.37 -33.82 -57.14
N ILE A 23 14.19 -34.71 -56.63
CA ILE A 23 15.42 -35.19 -57.31
C ILE A 23 15.09 -36.21 -58.38
N SER A 24 14.14 -37.13 -58.15
CA SER A 24 13.63 -38.06 -59.13
C SER A 24 12.81 -37.40 -60.26
N LYS A 25 12.54 -36.10 -60.16
CA LYS A 25 11.68 -35.31 -61.08
C LYS A 25 10.20 -35.68 -61.06
N GLU A 26 9.74 -36.37 -60.03
CA GLU A 26 8.31 -36.71 -59.82
C GLU A 26 7.45 -35.51 -59.47
N ILE A 27 8.07 -34.47 -58.86
CA ILE A 27 7.39 -33.19 -58.53
C ILE A 27 8.20 -32.04 -59.05
N SER A 28 7.51 -30.93 -59.35
CA SER A 28 8.16 -29.68 -59.76
C SER A 28 8.72 -28.90 -58.57
N MET A 29 9.61 -27.93 -58.85
CA MET A 29 10.16 -27.03 -57.80
C MET A 29 9.02 -26.24 -57.13
N ASN A 30 8.03 -25.80 -57.88
CA ASN A 30 6.87 -25.05 -57.33
C ASN A 30 6.02 -25.91 -56.37
N ASP A 31 5.84 -27.17 -56.69
CA ASP A 31 5.14 -28.11 -55.83
C ASP A 31 5.91 -28.37 -54.55
N ALA A 32 7.21 -28.54 -54.64
CA ALA A 32 8.07 -28.73 -53.47
C ALA A 32 8.06 -27.48 -52.55
N ILE A 33 8.01 -26.28 -53.09
CA ILE A 33 7.83 -25.02 -52.31
C ILE A 33 6.51 -25.07 -51.53
N ARG A 34 5.41 -25.40 -52.21
CA ARG A 34 4.08 -25.49 -51.58
C ARG A 34 4.00 -26.54 -50.48
N LEU A 35 4.68 -27.68 -50.67
CA LEU A 35 4.64 -28.81 -49.76
C LEU A 35 5.55 -28.65 -48.52
N THR A 36 6.59 -27.81 -48.61
CA THR A 36 7.60 -27.61 -47.54
C THR A 36 7.51 -26.29 -46.81
N ASP A 37 6.73 -25.32 -47.31
CA ASP A 37 6.73 -23.91 -46.85
C ASP A 37 8.13 -23.25 -46.85
N LEU A 38 9.05 -23.75 -47.65
CA LEU A 38 10.37 -23.18 -47.77
C LEU A 38 10.45 -22.25 -48.97
N SER A 39 11.24 -21.17 -48.83
CA SER A 39 11.51 -20.30 -49.97
C SER A 39 12.30 -21.07 -51.07
N GLU A 40 12.16 -20.66 -52.32
CA GLU A 40 12.86 -21.25 -53.45
C GLU A 40 14.38 -21.34 -53.20
N ARG A 41 14.99 -20.26 -52.71
CA ARG A 41 16.41 -20.23 -52.35
C ARG A 41 16.80 -21.24 -51.26
N GLN A 42 15.91 -21.46 -50.27
CA GLN A 42 16.14 -22.48 -49.24
C GLN A 42 16.05 -23.88 -49.81
N LEU A 43 15.11 -24.10 -50.72
CA LEU A 43 14.91 -25.39 -51.36
C LEU A 43 16.09 -25.75 -52.28
N TYR A 44 16.61 -24.80 -53.08
CA TYR A 44 17.82 -25.01 -53.87
C TYR A 44 19.05 -25.33 -53.00
N ARG A 45 19.22 -24.65 -51.88
CA ARG A 45 20.29 -24.96 -50.92
C ARG A 45 20.15 -26.35 -50.32
N LYS A 46 18.93 -26.75 -49.94
CA LYS A 46 18.64 -28.09 -49.41
C LYS A 46 18.87 -29.15 -50.48
N LYS A 47 18.41 -28.94 -51.73
CA LYS A 47 18.64 -29.85 -52.86
C LYS A 47 20.14 -30.05 -53.12
N LYS A 48 20.92 -28.97 -53.19
CA LYS A 48 22.38 -29.05 -53.34
C LYS A 48 23.04 -29.77 -52.17
N GLY A 49 22.57 -29.55 -50.92
CA GLY A 49 23.05 -30.28 -49.76
C GLY A 49 22.72 -31.76 -49.80
N TYR A 50 21.49 -32.10 -50.24
CA TYR A 50 21.02 -33.48 -50.33
C TYR A 50 21.78 -34.28 -51.38
N LEU A 51 22.05 -33.70 -52.54
CA LEU A 51 22.87 -34.32 -53.59
C LEU A 51 24.31 -34.61 -53.12
N LYS A 52 24.86 -33.83 -52.19
CA LYS A 52 26.20 -33.98 -51.66
C LYS A 52 26.28 -34.94 -50.47
N ASN A 53 25.34 -34.85 -49.51
CA ASN A 53 25.43 -35.50 -48.20
C ASN A 53 24.21 -36.39 -47.90
N GLY A 54 23.30 -36.60 -48.85
CA GLY A 54 22.09 -37.41 -48.67
C GLY A 54 21.21 -36.93 -47.53
N ILE A 55 20.59 -37.85 -46.86
CA ILE A 55 19.67 -37.63 -45.73
C ILE A 55 20.31 -36.83 -44.58
N ASN A 56 21.62 -36.88 -44.43
CA ASN A 56 22.37 -36.17 -43.39
C ASN A 56 22.29 -34.63 -43.52
N SER A 57 21.85 -34.13 -44.69
CA SER A 57 21.67 -32.69 -44.94
C SER A 57 20.30 -32.15 -44.52
N ILE A 58 19.35 -33.03 -44.20
CA ILE A 58 17.97 -32.63 -43.83
C ILE A 58 17.91 -31.99 -42.45
N PRO A 59 18.49 -32.56 -41.38
CA PRO A 59 18.52 -31.94 -40.07
C PRO A 59 19.29 -30.61 -40.10
N HIS A 60 18.85 -29.67 -39.24
CA HIS A 60 19.56 -28.41 -39.13
C HIS A 60 21.00 -28.61 -38.59
N LYS A 61 21.99 -27.95 -39.18
CA LYS A 61 23.44 -28.12 -38.84
C LYS A 61 23.78 -27.82 -37.37
N SER A 62 22.94 -27.05 -36.67
CA SER A 62 23.10 -26.77 -35.22
C SER A 62 22.38 -27.77 -34.33
N ARG A 63 21.69 -28.79 -34.89
CA ARG A 63 21.00 -29.81 -34.10
C ARG A 63 22.00 -30.57 -33.23
N GLY A 64 21.71 -30.66 -31.92
CA GLY A 64 22.60 -31.29 -30.96
C GLY A 64 23.87 -30.50 -30.60
N LYS A 65 24.06 -29.31 -31.20
CA LYS A 65 25.13 -28.41 -30.78
C LYS A 65 24.64 -27.41 -29.76
N PRO A 66 25.41 -27.13 -28.71
CA PRO A 66 25.04 -26.08 -27.78
C PRO A 66 24.92 -24.73 -28.50
N ASN A 67 23.83 -24.00 -28.27
CA ASN A 67 23.61 -22.69 -28.85
C ASN A 67 24.56 -21.67 -28.22
N GLY A 68 25.41 -21.05 -29.03
CA GLY A 68 26.25 -19.91 -28.68
C GLY A 68 27.43 -20.21 -27.75
N LYS A 69 28.05 -19.15 -27.28
CA LYS A 69 29.13 -19.17 -26.27
C LYS A 69 28.45 -19.38 -24.90
N GLY A 70 28.35 -20.64 -24.47
CA GLY A 70 27.81 -20.95 -23.14
C GLY A 70 28.70 -20.38 -22.03
N TYR A 71 28.10 -20.06 -20.89
CA TYR A 71 28.86 -19.67 -19.70
C TYR A 71 29.83 -20.78 -19.27
N SER A 72 31.01 -20.40 -18.76
CA SER A 72 32.04 -21.35 -18.32
C SER A 72 31.54 -22.24 -17.19
N LYS A 73 32.09 -23.45 -17.08
CA LYS A 73 31.74 -24.35 -15.96
C LYS A 73 32.03 -23.71 -14.62
N LYS A 74 33.17 -23.01 -14.49
CA LYS A 74 33.56 -22.29 -13.26
C LYS A 74 32.48 -21.28 -12.80
N LEU A 75 31.96 -20.47 -13.73
CA LEU A 75 30.90 -19.50 -13.42
C LEU A 75 29.58 -20.19 -13.00
N LYS A 76 29.22 -21.29 -13.66
CA LYS A 76 28.03 -22.07 -13.30
C LYS A 76 28.14 -22.64 -11.89
N ASP A 77 29.27 -23.23 -11.56
CA ASP A 77 29.51 -23.82 -10.24
C ASP A 77 29.56 -22.73 -9.15
N GLU A 78 30.11 -21.57 -9.44
CA GLU A 78 30.12 -20.40 -8.54
C GLU A 78 28.73 -19.89 -8.27
N ILE A 79 27.88 -19.71 -9.27
CA ILE A 79 26.49 -19.27 -9.12
C ILE A 79 25.68 -20.25 -8.24
N VAL A 80 25.85 -21.56 -8.49
CA VAL A 80 25.17 -22.59 -7.69
C VAL A 80 25.65 -22.56 -6.25
N ARG A 81 26.95 -22.43 -6.01
CA ARG A 81 27.51 -22.29 -4.66
C ARG A 81 26.97 -21.09 -3.94
N LEU A 82 26.98 -19.90 -4.56
CA LEU A 82 26.44 -18.68 -3.98
C LEU A 82 24.96 -18.84 -3.60
N TYR A 83 24.15 -19.46 -4.47
CA TYR A 83 22.74 -19.68 -4.15
C TYR A 83 22.58 -20.55 -2.91
N ILE A 84 23.30 -21.66 -2.81
CA ILE A 84 23.17 -22.61 -1.70
C ILE A 84 23.68 -22.01 -0.38
N GLU A 85 24.83 -21.32 -0.41
CA GLU A 85 25.51 -20.84 0.79
C GLU A 85 24.94 -19.52 1.30
N GLU A 86 24.61 -18.57 0.41
CA GLU A 86 24.27 -17.20 0.81
C GLU A 86 22.81 -16.80 0.52
N TYR A 87 22.19 -17.38 -0.52
CA TYR A 87 20.89 -16.93 -1.03
C TYR A 87 19.83 -18.03 -1.00
N ASN A 88 20.03 -19.06 -0.18
CA ASN A 88 19.07 -20.15 -0.08
C ASN A 88 17.67 -19.64 0.31
N GLY A 89 16.67 -20.06 -0.46
CA GLY A 89 15.27 -19.61 -0.28
C GLY A 89 14.92 -18.29 -0.94
N TRP A 90 15.87 -17.62 -1.60
CA TRP A 90 15.55 -16.43 -2.40
C TRP A 90 14.86 -16.82 -3.71
N ASN A 91 13.93 -15.98 -4.15
CA ASN A 91 13.38 -16.06 -5.49
C ASN A 91 14.48 -15.92 -6.53
N PHE A 92 14.46 -16.76 -7.57
CA PHE A 92 15.51 -16.80 -8.60
C PHE A 92 15.71 -15.45 -9.31
N TYR A 93 14.64 -14.69 -9.56
CA TYR A 93 14.76 -13.33 -10.11
C TYR A 93 15.47 -12.40 -9.15
N HIS A 94 15.12 -12.45 -7.85
CA HIS A 94 15.77 -11.64 -6.83
C HIS A 94 17.22 -12.05 -6.64
N PHE A 95 17.52 -13.34 -6.69
CA PHE A 95 18.88 -13.84 -6.66
C PHE A 95 19.69 -13.35 -7.87
N ASN A 96 19.12 -13.36 -9.08
CA ASN A 96 19.81 -12.82 -10.26
C ASN A 96 20.14 -11.33 -10.09
N ASP A 97 19.20 -10.57 -9.54
CA ASP A 97 19.44 -9.17 -9.18
C ASP A 97 20.60 -9.03 -8.18
N ALA A 98 20.64 -9.89 -7.15
CA ALA A 98 21.70 -9.89 -6.16
C ALA A 98 23.07 -10.28 -6.75
N LEU A 99 23.12 -11.19 -7.73
CA LEU A 99 24.34 -11.52 -8.46
C LEU A 99 24.91 -10.29 -9.19
N GLU A 100 24.05 -9.49 -9.83
CA GLU A 100 24.49 -8.26 -10.51
C GLU A 100 24.94 -7.20 -9.48
N ASP A 101 24.18 -6.98 -8.42
CA ASP A 101 24.41 -5.94 -7.44
C ASP A 101 25.65 -6.20 -6.56
N TYR A 102 25.78 -7.39 -6.02
CA TYR A 102 26.81 -7.72 -5.02
C TYR A 102 28.03 -8.45 -5.59
N HIS A 103 27.85 -9.26 -6.64
CA HIS A 103 28.93 -10.09 -7.22
C HIS A 103 29.38 -9.66 -8.61
N LYS A 104 28.70 -8.64 -9.19
CA LYS A 104 29.00 -8.14 -10.55
C LYS A 104 28.88 -9.22 -11.64
N ILE A 105 28.08 -10.26 -11.39
CA ILE A 105 27.77 -11.32 -12.31
C ILE A 105 26.49 -10.97 -13.05
N LYS A 106 26.59 -10.79 -14.39
CA LYS A 106 25.45 -10.44 -15.23
C LYS A 106 25.06 -11.62 -16.11
N VAL A 107 23.91 -12.22 -15.83
CA VAL A 107 23.37 -13.35 -16.57
C VAL A 107 21.85 -13.16 -16.77
N SER A 108 21.24 -13.95 -17.66
CA SER A 108 19.79 -13.85 -17.87
C SER A 108 19.02 -14.65 -16.81
N ASP A 109 17.79 -14.19 -16.50
CA ASP A 109 16.86 -14.89 -15.59
C ASP A 109 16.58 -16.32 -16.05
N SER A 110 16.41 -16.52 -17.37
CA SER A 110 16.17 -17.84 -17.94
C SER A 110 17.37 -18.78 -17.73
N PHE A 111 18.57 -18.24 -17.75
CA PHE A 111 19.79 -19.04 -17.49
C PHE A 111 19.83 -19.45 -16.01
N ILE A 112 19.58 -18.55 -15.07
CA ILE A 112 19.52 -18.87 -13.64
C ILE A 112 18.48 -19.96 -13.38
N TYR A 113 17.26 -19.80 -13.93
CA TYR A 113 16.21 -20.78 -13.79
C TYR A 113 16.64 -22.16 -14.27
N VAL A 114 17.16 -22.26 -15.50
CA VAL A 114 17.62 -23.54 -16.08
C VAL A 114 18.80 -24.13 -15.30
N LEU A 115 19.75 -23.30 -14.89
CA LEU A 115 20.92 -23.76 -14.14
C LEU A 115 20.53 -24.36 -12.79
N LEU A 116 19.75 -23.62 -11.97
CA LEU A 116 19.38 -24.07 -10.63
C LEU A 116 18.43 -25.28 -10.67
N THR A 117 17.46 -25.29 -11.58
CA THR A 117 16.56 -26.43 -11.75
C THR A 117 17.27 -27.68 -12.24
N SER A 118 18.30 -27.54 -13.12
CA SER A 118 19.11 -28.67 -13.55
C SER A 118 19.94 -29.34 -12.43
N LYS A 119 20.12 -28.61 -11.32
CA LYS A 119 20.76 -29.08 -10.08
C LYS A 119 19.76 -29.58 -9.03
N GLY A 120 18.47 -29.68 -9.38
CA GLY A 120 17.42 -30.12 -8.47
C GLY A 120 16.97 -29.04 -7.46
N ILE A 121 17.39 -27.78 -7.64
CA ILE A 121 16.99 -26.67 -6.78
C ILE A 121 15.68 -26.10 -7.32
N GLU A 122 14.62 -26.13 -6.50
CA GLU A 122 13.32 -25.56 -6.86
C GLU A 122 13.22 -24.07 -6.46
N SER A 123 12.56 -23.28 -7.30
CA SER A 123 12.24 -21.90 -6.94
C SER A 123 11.20 -21.89 -5.80
N PRO A 124 11.37 -21.03 -4.76
CA PRO A 124 10.38 -20.89 -3.68
C PRO A 124 9.01 -20.44 -4.21
N HIS A 125 8.98 -19.70 -5.32
CA HIS A 125 7.76 -19.34 -6.02
C HIS A 125 7.42 -20.31 -7.14
N LYS A 126 6.59 -21.32 -6.83
CA LYS A 126 6.05 -22.22 -7.87
C LYS A 126 5.11 -21.45 -8.79
N TYR A 127 5.25 -21.67 -10.09
CA TYR A 127 4.36 -21.11 -11.10
C TYR A 127 2.94 -21.64 -10.88
N LYS A 128 2.03 -20.81 -10.43
CA LYS A 128 0.61 -21.15 -10.34
C LYS A 128 -0.02 -20.96 -11.72
N VAL A 129 -0.70 -22.00 -12.21
CA VAL A 129 -1.55 -21.90 -13.42
C VAL A 129 -2.47 -20.71 -13.23
N LYS A 130 -2.39 -19.74 -14.15
CA LYS A 130 -3.26 -18.55 -14.12
C LYS A 130 -4.71 -19.01 -14.21
N LYS A 131 -5.50 -18.88 -13.14
CA LYS A 131 -6.96 -18.90 -13.25
C LYS A 131 -7.35 -17.77 -14.20
N LYS A 132 -8.25 -18.04 -15.16
CA LYS A 132 -8.81 -16.99 -16.01
C LYS A 132 -9.39 -15.90 -15.09
N ASN A 133 -8.85 -14.70 -15.16
CA ASN A 133 -9.43 -13.57 -14.45
C ASN A 133 -10.80 -13.30 -15.04
N THR A 134 -11.83 -13.35 -14.22
CA THR A 134 -13.22 -13.03 -14.61
C THR A 134 -13.43 -11.51 -14.76
N HIS A 135 -12.53 -10.70 -14.22
CA HIS A 135 -12.61 -9.24 -14.27
C HIS A 135 -11.36 -8.67 -14.95
N PRO A 136 -11.52 -7.72 -15.87
CA PRO A 136 -10.37 -7.01 -16.44
C PRO A 136 -9.64 -6.22 -15.34
N PRO A 137 -8.31 -6.13 -15.41
CA PRO A 137 -7.57 -5.28 -14.49
C PRO A 137 -7.96 -3.81 -14.72
N ARG A 138 -8.07 -3.04 -13.64
CA ARG A 138 -8.26 -1.58 -13.74
C ARG A 138 -7.10 -0.96 -14.50
N GLU A 139 -7.42 -0.10 -15.46
CA GLU A 139 -6.43 0.68 -16.21
C GLU A 139 -5.60 1.57 -15.28
N ARG A 140 -4.41 1.91 -15.70
CA ARG A 140 -3.55 2.86 -14.99
C ARG A 140 -4.09 4.28 -15.18
N ARG A 141 -3.85 5.15 -14.22
CA ARG A 141 -4.00 6.58 -14.45
C ARG A 141 -2.97 7.06 -15.48
N GLU A 142 -3.32 8.10 -16.19
CA GLU A 142 -2.46 8.62 -17.27
C GLU A 142 -1.34 9.50 -16.73
N ASN A 143 -1.59 10.17 -15.60
CA ASN A 143 -0.70 11.19 -15.07
C ASN A 143 -0.07 10.74 -13.74
N ALA A 144 1.22 10.99 -13.56
CA ALA A 144 1.91 10.78 -12.31
C ALA A 144 1.37 11.75 -11.24
N GLY A 145 1.14 11.26 -10.02
CA GLY A 145 0.58 12.07 -8.92
C GLY A 145 -0.94 12.21 -8.92
N GLU A 146 -1.63 11.76 -9.98
CA GLU A 146 -3.10 11.79 -10.06
C GLU A 146 -3.76 10.88 -9.03
N LEU A 147 -3.17 9.73 -8.75
CA LEU A 147 -3.69 8.77 -7.78
C LEU A 147 -2.58 8.00 -7.10
N ILE A 148 -2.54 8.10 -5.77
CA ILE A 148 -1.58 7.38 -4.93
C ILE A 148 -2.33 6.38 -4.04
N PRO A 149 -2.41 5.09 -4.41
CA PRO A 149 -2.79 4.03 -3.49
C PRO A 149 -1.89 4.00 -2.26
N VAL A 150 -2.49 4.09 -1.08
CA VAL A 150 -1.79 3.98 0.21
C VAL A 150 -2.40 2.84 1.02
N ASP A 151 -1.54 2.10 1.71
CA ASP A 151 -1.93 0.94 2.52
C ASP A 151 -0.84 0.58 3.52
N ALA A 152 -1.13 -0.31 4.46
CA ALA A 152 -0.14 -0.85 5.38
C ALA A 152 -0.13 -2.38 5.36
N SER A 153 1.06 -2.95 5.20
CA SER A 153 1.28 -4.40 5.17
C SER A 153 1.76 -4.93 6.51
N LYS A 154 0.92 -5.74 7.16
CA LYS A 154 1.29 -6.46 8.39
C LYS A 154 2.05 -7.73 8.03
N HIS A 155 3.28 -7.88 8.53
CA HIS A 155 4.11 -9.05 8.29
C HIS A 155 5.18 -9.22 9.38
N GLN A 156 5.78 -10.41 9.49
CA GLN A 156 7.00 -10.64 10.28
C GLN A 156 8.21 -10.22 9.42
N TRP A 157 8.55 -8.93 9.50
CA TRP A 157 9.52 -8.32 8.60
C TRP A 157 10.98 -8.61 8.96
N PHE A 158 11.27 -8.92 10.23
CA PHE A 158 12.63 -9.11 10.73
C PHE A 158 12.94 -10.58 10.96
N TYR A 159 14.07 -11.02 10.45
CA TYR A 159 14.52 -12.40 10.62
C TYR A 159 14.80 -12.72 12.08
N GLY A 160 14.27 -13.83 12.56
CA GLY A 160 14.43 -14.28 13.95
C GLY A 160 13.49 -13.60 14.95
N ASP A 161 12.67 -12.62 14.52
CA ASP A 161 11.64 -12.00 15.34
C ASP A 161 10.26 -12.55 14.97
N SER A 162 9.52 -13.00 15.99
CA SER A 162 8.15 -13.51 15.86
C SER A 162 7.09 -12.40 15.85
N ASN A 163 7.48 -11.16 16.14
CA ASN A 163 6.57 -10.02 16.17
C ASN A 163 6.12 -9.60 14.77
N TYR A 164 4.92 -9.05 14.70
CA TYR A 164 4.40 -8.43 13.50
C TYR A 164 4.64 -6.93 13.52
N TYR A 165 5.04 -6.40 12.38
CA TYR A 165 5.23 -4.98 12.15
C TYR A 165 4.41 -4.53 10.95
N TYR A 166 4.12 -3.25 10.87
CA TYR A 166 3.36 -2.66 9.78
C TYR A 166 4.28 -1.81 8.92
N LEU A 167 4.31 -2.12 7.63
CA LEU A 167 4.97 -1.30 6.63
C LEU A 167 3.91 -0.46 5.92
N HIS A 168 3.83 0.81 6.26
CA HIS A 168 3.01 1.79 5.53
C HIS A 168 3.69 2.11 4.21
N GLY A 169 2.92 2.35 3.15
CA GLY A 169 3.52 2.74 1.88
C GLY A 169 2.52 3.33 0.90
N GLY A 170 3.07 4.05 -0.07
CA GLY A 170 2.36 4.63 -1.19
C GLY A 170 3.00 4.28 -2.52
N ILE A 171 2.19 4.10 -3.55
CA ILE A 171 2.64 3.79 -4.90
C ILE A 171 1.91 4.68 -5.90
N ASP A 172 2.62 5.30 -6.82
CA ASP A 172 1.99 6.04 -7.89
C ASP A 172 1.31 5.09 -8.89
N ASP A 173 0.03 5.31 -9.14
CA ASP A 173 -0.79 4.42 -9.98
C ASP A 173 -0.35 4.43 -11.45
N CYS A 174 0.09 5.58 -11.94
CA CYS A 174 0.55 5.76 -13.31
C CYS A 174 1.86 5.02 -13.56
N THR A 175 2.89 5.33 -12.82
CA THR A 175 4.26 4.85 -13.05
C THR A 175 4.59 3.56 -12.34
N GLY A 176 3.84 3.23 -11.28
CA GLY A 176 4.18 2.14 -10.37
C GLY A 176 5.37 2.46 -9.46
N LYS A 177 5.76 3.74 -9.37
CA LYS A 177 6.83 4.22 -8.51
C LYS A 177 6.38 4.20 -7.05
N VAL A 178 7.15 3.59 -6.19
CA VAL A 178 6.94 3.67 -4.74
C VAL A 178 7.31 5.06 -4.29
N THR A 179 6.35 5.80 -3.74
CA THR A 179 6.56 7.21 -3.36
C THR A 179 7.23 7.33 -2.00
N SER A 180 6.84 6.47 -1.05
CA SER A 180 7.47 6.33 0.26
C SER A 180 7.03 5.03 0.93
N CYS A 181 7.83 4.55 1.89
CA CYS A 181 7.46 3.48 2.81
C CYS A 181 8.04 3.74 4.20
N PHE A 182 7.28 3.35 5.24
CA PHE A 182 7.66 3.60 6.62
C PHE A 182 7.20 2.47 7.57
N PHE A 183 8.14 1.90 8.34
CA PHE A 183 7.87 0.87 9.33
C PHE A 183 7.38 1.45 10.66
N GLN A 184 6.39 0.77 11.23
CA GLN A 184 5.92 0.99 12.62
C GLN A 184 5.53 -0.33 13.29
N LYS A 185 5.42 -0.30 14.64
CA LYS A 185 4.91 -1.43 15.43
C LYS A 185 3.42 -1.68 15.18
N GLU A 186 2.67 -0.61 14.93
CA GLU A 186 1.22 -0.64 14.70
C GLU A 186 0.86 0.23 13.49
N GLU A 187 -0.29 -0.06 12.90
CA GLU A 187 -0.85 0.81 11.87
C GLU A 187 -1.47 2.04 12.49
N THR A 188 -0.92 3.20 12.19
CA THR A 188 -1.33 4.47 12.79
C THR A 188 -1.52 5.56 11.74
N THR A 189 -2.30 6.59 12.11
CA THR A 189 -2.41 7.82 11.31
C THR A 189 -1.05 8.47 11.08
N PHE A 190 -0.17 8.41 12.09
CA PHE A 190 1.18 8.96 11.99
C PHE A 190 2.02 8.30 10.88
N GLY A 191 1.92 6.97 10.71
CA GLY A 191 2.59 6.29 9.62
C GLY A 191 2.16 6.83 8.25
N TYR A 192 0.87 7.08 8.06
CA TYR A 192 0.34 7.68 6.83
C TYR A 192 0.75 9.15 6.65
N GLN A 193 0.86 9.92 7.75
CA GLN A 193 1.40 11.28 7.68
C GLN A 193 2.87 11.29 7.22
N ILE A 194 3.69 10.37 7.72
CA ILE A 194 5.11 10.26 7.33
C ILE A 194 5.26 9.89 5.85
N ILE A 195 4.52 8.88 5.36
CA ILE A 195 4.62 8.54 3.93
C ILE A 195 4.10 9.66 3.03
N LEU A 196 3.10 10.42 3.47
CA LEU A 196 2.62 11.59 2.73
C LEU A 196 3.67 12.71 2.74
N LYS A 197 4.27 13.00 3.90
CA LYS A 197 5.37 13.96 4.01
C LYS A 197 6.50 13.62 3.04
N GLU A 198 7.01 12.40 3.06
CA GLU A 198 8.09 11.97 2.18
C GLU A 198 7.67 11.98 0.69
N THR A 199 6.40 11.66 0.40
CA THR A 199 5.86 11.79 -0.95
C THR A 199 5.90 13.24 -1.42
N ILE A 200 5.47 14.19 -0.58
CA ILE A 200 5.46 15.62 -0.91
C ILE A 200 6.90 16.16 -1.04
N GLU A 201 7.80 15.78 -0.16
CA GLU A 201 9.22 16.16 -0.21
C GLU A 201 9.91 15.73 -1.50
N ASN A 202 9.61 14.52 -1.98
CA ASN A 202 10.32 13.94 -3.12
C ASN A 202 9.65 14.20 -4.46
N TYR A 203 8.32 14.38 -4.49
CA TYR A 203 7.56 14.46 -5.75
C TYR A 203 6.61 15.66 -5.80
N GLY A 204 6.11 16.14 -4.68
CA GLY A 204 5.07 17.15 -4.57
C GLY A 204 3.78 16.63 -3.95
N ILE A 205 2.80 17.53 -3.78
CA ILE A 205 1.47 17.22 -3.25
C ILE A 205 0.70 16.42 -4.31
N PRO A 206 0.22 15.21 -4.00
CA PRO A 206 -0.58 14.41 -4.93
C PRO A 206 -2.01 14.94 -5.04
N GLU A 207 -2.64 14.74 -6.19
CA GLU A 207 -4.04 15.12 -6.43
C GLU A 207 -4.99 14.29 -5.56
N CYS A 208 -4.80 12.97 -5.50
CA CYS A 208 -5.72 12.08 -4.77
C CYS A 208 -5.01 10.89 -4.12
N LEU A 209 -5.40 10.59 -2.86
CA LEU A 209 -5.05 9.33 -2.20
C LEU A 209 -6.15 8.28 -2.38
N TYR A 210 -5.74 7.04 -2.62
CA TYR A 210 -6.63 5.90 -2.73
C TYR A 210 -6.42 4.93 -1.56
N THR A 211 -7.47 4.76 -0.73
CA THR A 211 -7.39 4.05 0.55
C THR A 211 -8.42 2.94 0.66
N ASP A 212 -8.32 2.10 1.69
CA ASP A 212 -9.43 1.25 2.11
C ASP A 212 -10.45 2.01 2.99
N TYR A 213 -11.50 1.27 3.38
CA TYR A 213 -12.59 1.80 4.19
C TYR A 213 -12.27 1.75 5.69
N ARG A 214 -11.01 2.01 6.09
CA ARG A 214 -10.63 2.02 7.50
C ARG A 214 -11.04 3.33 8.19
N THR A 215 -11.21 3.24 9.51
CA THR A 215 -11.63 4.36 10.36
C THR A 215 -10.64 5.53 10.37
N VAL A 216 -9.40 5.31 9.98
CA VAL A 216 -8.39 6.37 9.79
C VAL A 216 -8.80 7.30 8.65
N PHE A 217 -9.32 6.74 7.55
CA PHE A 217 -9.60 7.46 6.32
C PHE A 217 -11.04 7.91 6.20
N LYS A 218 -11.99 7.12 6.71
CA LYS A 218 -13.41 7.41 6.60
C LYS A 218 -14.14 7.27 7.92
N SER A 219 -15.08 8.18 8.17
CA SER A 219 -15.97 8.09 9.33
C SER A 219 -16.77 6.78 9.29
N THR A 220 -16.96 6.16 10.45
CA THR A 220 -17.81 4.98 10.61
C THR A 220 -19.29 5.28 10.37
N LYS A 221 -19.69 6.53 10.55
CA LYS A 221 -21.04 7.00 10.29
C LYS A 221 -21.23 7.18 8.78
N LYS A 222 -22.08 6.33 8.18
CA LYS A 222 -22.30 6.31 6.72
C LYS A 222 -23.41 7.26 6.29
N GLU A 223 -24.45 7.41 7.11
CA GLU A 223 -25.64 8.18 6.80
C GLU A 223 -26.09 8.96 8.04
N LEU A 224 -26.66 10.12 7.83
CA LEU A 224 -27.35 10.88 8.87
C LEU A 224 -28.73 10.27 9.11
N THR A 225 -29.24 10.37 10.33
CA THR A 225 -30.65 10.11 10.57
C THR A 225 -31.47 11.30 10.08
N LEU A 226 -32.77 11.08 9.80
CA LEU A 226 -33.65 12.13 9.31
C LEU A 226 -33.66 13.37 10.24
N ASP A 227 -33.62 13.14 11.57
CA ASP A 227 -33.56 14.21 12.57
C ASP A 227 -32.25 15.01 12.49
N GLU A 228 -31.12 14.32 12.21
CA GLU A 228 -29.82 14.96 12.07
C GLU A 228 -29.69 15.74 10.75
N GLU A 229 -30.33 15.27 9.67
CA GLU A 229 -30.44 16.01 8.42
C GLU A 229 -31.26 17.27 8.58
N LEU A 230 -32.41 17.19 9.29
CA LEU A 230 -33.26 18.31 9.61
C LEU A 230 -32.58 19.33 10.54
N GLU A 231 -31.68 18.87 11.41
CA GLU A 231 -30.85 19.73 12.26
C GLU A 231 -29.64 20.32 11.52
N GLY A 232 -29.45 20.02 10.23
CA GLY A 232 -28.34 20.50 9.43
C GLY A 232 -26.98 19.93 9.87
N LYS A 233 -26.97 18.73 10.48
CA LYS A 233 -25.71 18.08 10.86
C LYS A 233 -25.04 17.50 9.64
N GLU A 234 -23.71 17.62 9.57
CA GLU A 234 -22.89 17.01 8.55
C GLU A 234 -22.13 15.80 9.10
N ILE A 235 -21.85 14.81 8.25
CA ILE A 235 -20.96 13.70 8.61
C ILE A 235 -19.56 14.26 8.74
N LYS A 236 -19.03 14.24 9.96
CA LYS A 236 -17.68 14.74 10.24
C LYS A 236 -16.64 13.88 9.54
N ASN A 237 -15.76 14.49 8.81
CA ASN A 237 -14.57 13.88 8.25
C ASN A 237 -13.65 13.34 9.36
N THR A 238 -12.83 12.36 9.03
CA THR A 238 -11.76 11.92 9.93
C THR A 238 -10.70 13.03 10.07
N ARG A 239 -9.90 12.95 11.12
CA ARG A 239 -8.79 13.91 11.32
C ARG A 239 -7.81 13.90 10.14
N PHE A 240 -7.57 12.72 9.57
CA PHE A 240 -6.70 12.55 8.42
C PHE A 240 -7.32 13.13 7.14
N ALA A 241 -8.62 12.92 6.91
CA ALA A 241 -9.32 13.51 5.77
C ALA A 241 -9.35 15.05 5.84
N ASN A 242 -9.55 15.63 7.05
CA ASN A 242 -9.46 17.07 7.23
C ASN A 242 -8.07 17.65 6.92
N MET A 243 -7.01 16.91 7.27
CA MET A 243 -5.64 17.29 6.94
C MET A 243 -5.40 17.25 5.42
N LEU A 244 -5.91 16.23 4.73
CA LEU A 244 -5.80 16.13 3.27
C LEU A 244 -6.54 17.26 2.56
N ASP A 245 -7.77 17.56 2.99
CA ASP A 245 -8.56 18.69 2.49
C ASP A 245 -7.81 20.02 2.64
N HIS A 246 -7.15 20.21 3.79
CA HIS A 246 -6.34 21.40 4.07
C HIS A 246 -5.19 21.60 3.07
N ILE A 247 -4.52 20.53 2.65
CA ILE A 247 -3.42 20.59 1.67
C ILE A 247 -3.88 20.46 0.22
N GLY A 248 -5.20 20.34 -0.02
CA GLY A 248 -5.79 20.23 -1.36
C GLY A 248 -5.62 18.86 -2.00
N THR A 249 -5.52 17.80 -1.21
CA THR A 249 -5.45 16.41 -1.69
C THR A 249 -6.78 15.71 -1.45
N ASP A 250 -7.38 15.16 -2.50
CA ASP A 250 -8.59 14.36 -2.41
C ASP A 250 -8.36 12.98 -1.79
N ILE A 251 -9.43 12.35 -1.33
CA ILE A 251 -9.39 10.99 -0.80
C ILE A 251 -10.52 10.14 -1.40
N ILE A 252 -10.14 9.03 -2.02
CA ILE A 252 -11.07 8.01 -2.50
C ILE A 252 -10.91 6.75 -1.66
N SER A 253 -11.96 6.41 -0.88
CA SER A 253 -11.98 5.17 -0.09
C SER A 253 -12.89 4.14 -0.76
N THR A 254 -12.42 2.90 -0.88
CA THR A 254 -13.19 1.82 -1.52
C THR A 254 -13.18 0.53 -0.71
N MET A 255 -14.28 -0.21 -0.83
CA MET A 255 -14.38 -1.61 -0.36
C MET A 255 -13.98 -2.62 -1.45
N ASN A 256 -13.77 -2.17 -2.70
CA ASN A 256 -13.51 -3.08 -3.81
C ASN A 256 -12.06 -3.56 -3.82
N PRO A 257 -11.77 -4.86 -3.56
CA PRO A 257 -10.41 -5.40 -3.57
C PRO A 257 -9.72 -5.25 -4.92
N CYS A 258 -10.45 -5.35 -6.04
CA CYS A 258 -9.88 -5.27 -7.39
C CYS A 258 -9.21 -3.93 -7.67
N ALA A 259 -9.66 -2.89 -7.00
CA ALA A 259 -9.14 -1.54 -7.16
C ALA A 259 -7.75 -1.34 -6.50
N LYS A 260 -7.38 -2.19 -5.54
CA LYS A 260 -6.10 -2.15 -4.81
C LYS A 260 -5.00 -3.07 -5.37
N GLY A 261 -5.25 -3.77 -6.45
CA GLY A 261 -4.34 -4.81 -6.98
C GLY A 261 -2.90 -4.37 -7.24
N ARG A 262 -2.59 -3.05 -7.32
CA ARG A 262 -1.20 -2.56 -7.47
C ARG A 262 -0.45 -2.56 -6.15
N ILE A 263 -1.03 -1.99 -5.10
CA ILE A 263 -0.38 -1.96 -3.79
C ILE A 263 -0.31 -3.36 -3.16
N GLU A 264 -1.29 -4.22 -3.40
CA GLU A 264 -1.24 -5.62 -2.98
C GLU A 264 -0.11 -6.41 -3.67
N ARG A 265 0.14 -6.12 -4.96
CA ARG A 265 1.29 -6.72 -5.67
C ARG A 265 2.61 -6.16 -5.15
N LEU A 266 2.66 -4.88 -4.80
CA LEU A 266 3.81 -4.28 -4.15
C LEU A 266 4.14 -5.00 -2.85
N TRP A 267 3.15 -5.21 -1.98
CA TRP A 267 3.36 -5.90 -0.70
C TRP A 267 3.86 -7.32 -0.89
N ARG A 268 3.31 -8.05 -1.84
CA ARG A 268 3.77 -9.40 -2.18
C ARG A 268 5.23 -9.43 -2.61
N THR A 269 5.62 -8.44 -3.41
CA THR A 269 7.02 -8.30 -3.84
C THR A 269 7.93 -7.87 -2.69
N PHE A 270 7.46 -7.00 -1.79
CA PHE A 270 8.24 -6.55 -0.65
C PHE A 270 8.41 -7.65 0.40
N GLN A 271 7.35 -8.39 0.70
CA GLN A 271 7.42 -9.55 1.60
C GLN A 271 8.43 -10.60 1.15
N ASP A 272 8.61 -10.76 -0.15
CA ASP A 272 9.64 -11.64 -0.71
C ASP A 272 11.02 -10.97 -0.71
N ARG A 273 11.15 -9.77 -1.27
CA ARG A 273 12.44 -9.12 -1.50
C ARG A 273 12.99 -8.38 -0.29
N LEU A 274 12.19 -7.51 0.32
CA LEU A 274 12.64 -6.68 1.43
C LEU A 274 13.01 -7.51 2.66
N TYR A 275 12.20 -8.53 2.99
CA TYR A 275 12.52 -9.48 4.06
C TYR A 275 13.91 -10.10 3.88
N ASN A 276 14.21 -10.58 2.68
CA ASN A 276 15.48 -11.21 2.36
C ASN A 276 16.66 -10.21 2.39
N GLU A 277 16.44 -8.98 1.94
CA GLU A 277 17.45 -7.92 2.00
C GLU A 277 17.74 -7.49 3.44
N LEU A 278 16.72 -7.30 4.28
CA LEU A 278 16.88 -6.99 5.70
C LEU A 278 17.66 -8.08 6.43
N LYS A 279 17.31 -9.36 6.17
CA LYS A 279 18.04 -10.51 6.70
C LYS A 279 19.52 -10.50 6.29
N LYS A 280 19.82 -10.30 4.99
CA LYS A 280 21.18 -10.26 4.46
C LYS A 280 22.03 -9.13 5.04
N LYS A 281 21.39 -7.99 5.32
CA LYS A 281 22.01 -6.81 5.92
C LYS A 281 22.09 -6.86 7.44
N ASN A 282 21.52 -7.90 8.07
CA ASN A 282 21.44 -8.05 9.52
C ASN A 282 20.74 -6.86 10.18
N ILE A 283 19.66 -6.35 9.55
CA ILE A 283 18.84 -5.26 10.07
C ILE A 283 17.71 -5.84 10.88
N HIS A 284 17.60 -5.42 12.15
CA HIS A 284 16.64 -5.94 13.11
C HIS A 284 15.79 -4.86 13.81
N THR A 285 16.10 -3.58 13.61
CA THR A 285 15.38 -2.47 14.22
C THR A 285 14.53 -1.71 13.20
N ILE A 286 13.44 -1.09 13.67
CA ILE A 286 12.57 -0.26 12.82
C ILE A 286 13.34 0.93 12.26
N GLU A 287 14.19 1.54 13.08
CA GLU A 287 14.97 2.73 12.74
C GLU A 287 15.94 2.43 11.60
N GLU A 288 16.73 1.38 11.72
CA GLU A 288 17.65 0.93 10.66
C GLU A 288 16.91 0.55 9.39
N ALA A 289 15.76 -0.15 9.54
CA ALA A 289 14.95 -0.55 8.39
C ALA A 289 14.34 0.65 7.65
N ASN A 290 13.90 1.70 8.37
CA ASN A 290 13.40 2.93 7.76
C ASN A 290 14.51 3.68 7.03
N GLN A 291 15.72 3.75 7.59
CA GLN A 291 16.86 4.32 6.91
C GLN A 291 17.21 3.53 5.65
N TYR A 292 17.30 2.20 5.75
CA TYR A 292 17.58 1.32 4.60
C TYR A 292 16.54 1.46 3.49
N LEU A 293 15.24 1.51 3.85
CA LEU A 293 14.16 1.74 2.89
C LEU A 293 14.37 3.03 2.10
N LYS A 294 14.57 4.13 2.80
CA LYS A 294 14.66 5.47 2.22
C LYS A 294 15.90 5.65 1.35
N GLU A 295 17.05 5.22 1.84
CA GLU A 295 18.34 5.50 1.20
C GLU A 295 18.72 4.49 0.10
N ILE A 296 18.29 3.23 0.25
CA ILE A 296 18.79 2.15 -0.61
C ILE A 296 17.67 1.38 -1.31
N PHE A 297 16.71 0.82 -0.55
CA PHE A 297 15.77 -0.14 -1.12
C PHE A 297 14.78 0.48 -2.09
N ILE A 298 14.12 1.59 -1.71
CA ILE A 298 13.12 2.27 -2.56
C ILE A 298 13.77 2.85 -3.83
N PRO A 299 14.89 3.57 -3.77
CA PRO A 299 15.59 4.03 -4.96
C PRO A 299 15.96 2.90 -5.93
N LYS A 300 16.53 1.80 -5.40
CA LYS A 300 16.89 0.61 -6.17
C LYS A 300 15.67 -0.06 -6.79
N TYR A 301 14.58 -0.21 -6.02
CA TYR A 301 13.32 -0.79 -6.48
C TYR A 301 12.72 0.06 -7.61
N ASN A 302 12.63 1.37 -7.42
CA ASN A 302 12.07 2.28 -8.41
C ASN A 302 12.88 2.32 -9.70
N ALA A 303 14.21 2.33 -9.60
CA ALA A 303 15.09 2.29 -10.79
C ALA A 303 14.86 1.03 -11.65
N ARG A 304 14.45 -0.09 -11.03
CA ARG A 304 14.26 -1.37 -11.72
C ARG A 304 12.84 -1.60 -12.21
N PHE A 305 11.84 -1.17 -11.47
CA PHE A 305 10.43 -1.56 -11.69
C PHE A 305 9.50 -0.42 -12.07
N ALA A 306 9.84 0.82 -11.75
CA ALA A 306 9.00 1.95 -12.10
C ALA A 306 9.15 2.36 -13.56
N LEU A 307 8.05 2.84 -14.14
CA LEU A 307 8.07 3.47 -15.45
C LEU A 307 8.63 4.90 -15.33
N PRO A 308 9.30 5.41 -16.36
CA PRO A 308 9.74 6.81 -16.37
C PRO A 308 8.54 7.75 -16.31
N ILE A 309 8.70 8.87 -15.60
CA ILE A 309 7.70 9.94 -15.54
C ILE A 309 7.84 10.77 -16.81
N ASP A 310 6.72 10.95 -17.52
CA ASP A 310 6.59 11.97 -18.55
C ASP A 310 6.30 13.29 -17.82
N ASN A 311 7.23 14.26 -17.91
CA ASN A 311 7.09 15.54 -17.24
C ASN A 311 5.89 16.35 -17.74
N THR A 312 5.38 16.08 -18.95
CA THR A 312 4.16 16.71 -19.47
C THR A 312 2.88 16.14 -18.85
N LYS A 313 2.98 15.00 -18.17
CA LYS A 313 1.89 14.26 -17.53
C LYS A 313 2.13 14.13 -16.02
N ASN A 314 2.58 15.19 -15.39
CA ASN A 314 2.85 15.23 -13.96
C ASN A 314 1.85 16.13 -13.24
N HIS A 315 1.04 15.54 -12.36
CA HIS A 315 0.01 16.21 -11.56
C HIS A 315 0.47 16.49 -10.12
N PHE A 316 1.69 16.11 -9.75
CA PHE A 316 2.23 16.53 -8.46
C PHE A 316 2.42 18.04 -8.42
N ILE A 317 1.88 18.69 -7.39
CA ILE A 317 1.98 20.13 -7.17
C ILE A 317 3.14 20.41 -6.24
N SER A 318 4.08 21.26 -6.66
CA SER A 318 5.19 21.66 -5.79
C SER A 318 4.66 22.45 -4.58
N PRO A 319 5.05 22.10 -3.36
CA PRO A 319 4.66 22.86 -2.18
C PRO A 319 5.23 24.28 -2.25
N GLN A 320 4.56 25.24 -1.59
CA GLN A 320 5.04 26.61 -1.48
C GLN A 320 6.36 26.65 -0.70
N LYS A 321 7.16 27.70 -0.90
CA LYS A 321 8.49 27.83 -0.26
C LYS A 321 8.46 27.85 1.27
N ASP A 322 7.37 28.33 1.84
CA ASP A 322 7.10 28.44 3.27
C ASP A 322 6.27 27.26 3.83
N PHE A 323 6.07 26.21 3.05
CA PHE A 323 5.31 25.01 3.43
C PHE A 323 5.98 24.33 4.63
N ASN A 324 5.39 24.49 5.80
CA ASN A 324 5.86 23.87 7.02
C ASN A 324 5.22 22.50 7.21
N TYR A 325 5.91 21.43 6.84
CA TYR A 325 5.42 20.04 6.95
C TYR A 325 4.91 19.67 8.34
N ASN A 326 5.48 20.24 9.39
CA ASN A 326 5.06 19.94 10.76
C ASN A 326 3.65 20.46 11.06
N ILE A 327 3.33 21.63 10.52
CA ILE A 327 2.04 22.31 10.71
C ILE A 327 1.01 21.84 9.67
N GLU A 328 1.39 21.86 8.38
CA GLU A 328 0.46 21.57 7.28
C GLU A 328 -0.06 20.12 7.28
N LEU A 329 0.78 19.19 7.75
CA LEU A 329 0.40 17.80 7.90
C LEU A 329 -0.06 17.44 9.33
N ALA A 330 -0.36 18.44 10.16
CA ALA A 330 -0.88 18.19 11.50
C ALA A 330 -2.35 17.71 11.45
N ILE A 331 -2.66 16.72 12.25
CA ILE A 331 -4.05 16.31 12.49
C ILE A 331 -4.65 17.14 13.62
N TRP A 332 -5.92 17.46 13.51
CA TRP A 332 -6.59 18.28 14.52
C TRP A 332 -7.96 17.73 14.92
N SER A 333 -8.43 18.16 16.09
CA SER A 333 -9.76 17.88 16.61
C SER A 333 -10.34 19.08 17.34
N GLU A 334 -11.66 19.25 17.25
CA GLU A 334 -12.35 20.33 17.95
C GLU A 334 -12.68 19.95 19.39
N HIS A 335 -12.39 20.86 20.29
CA HIS A 335 -12.67 20.72 21.72
C HIS A 335 -13.34 21.98 22.27
N LYS A 336 -14.17 21.78 23.28
CA LYS A 336 -14.84 22.87 23.98
C LYS A 336 -14.01 23.33 25.17
N ILE A 337 -13.93 24.63 25.36
CA ILE A 337 -13.32 25.23 26.55
C ILE A 337 -14.31 25.17 27.72
N TYR A 338 -13.82 24.67 28.84
CA TYR A 338 -14.54 24.60 30.12
C TYR A 338 -14.23 25.83 30.98
N HIS A 339 -14.90 25.88 32.13
CA HIS A 339 -14.72 26.96 33.11
C HIS A 339 -13.21 27.16 33.45
N ASN A 340 -12.81 28.40 33.71
CA ASN A 340 -11.40 28.78 33.95
C ASN A 340 -10.41 28.41 32.81
N SER A 341 -10.88 28.39 31.55
CA SER A 341 -10.06 28.06 30.37
C SER A 341 -9.38 26.70 30.44
N TYR A 342 -10.03 25.72 31.06
CA TYR A 342 -9.59 24.34 30.99
C TYR A 342 -10.05 23.70 29.68
N LEU A 343 -9.20 22.84 29.17
CA LEU A 343 -9.49 21.99 28.01
C LEU A 343 -9.41 20.53 28.43
N LYS A 344 -10.41 19.71 28.07
CA LYS A 344 -10.35 18.26 28.23
C LYS A 344 -9.88 17.63 26.92
N TYR A 345 -8.66 17.05 26.93
CA TYR A 345 -8.05 16.39 25.80
C TYR A 345 -7.34 15.11 26.29
N ASN A 346 -7.43 14.03 25.52
CA ASN A 346 -6.85 12.71 25.87
C ASN A 346 -7.20 12.24 27.30
N LYS A 347 -8.47 12.45 27.72
CA LYS A 347 -9.00 12.13 29.06
C LYS A 347 -8.39 12.94 30.20
N GLN A 348 -7.50 13.88 29.93
CA GLN A 348 -6.87 14.76 30.91
C GLN A 348 -7.31 16.21 30.72
N TYR A 349 -7.21 17.00 31.78
CA TYR A 349 -7.43 18.43 31.70
C TYR A 349 -6.12 19.17 31.47
N HIS A 350 -6.17 20.18 30.62
CA HIS A 350 -5.03 21.00 30.23
C HIS A 350 -5.37 22.47 30.44
N ILE A 351 -4.35 23.27 30.75
CA ILE A 351 -4.37 24.71 30.64
C ILE A 351 -3.62 25.15 29.39
N ILE A 352 -4.03 26.28 28.87
CA ILE A 352 -3.45 26.89 27.68
C ILE A 352 -2.39 27.88 28.15
N ILE A 353 -1.21 27.82 27.62
CA ILE A 353 -0.09 28.67 28.00
C ILE A 353 0.54 29.35 26.79
N ASP A 354 1.01 30.58 27.01
CA ASP A 354 1.84 31.36 26.09
C ASP A 354 3.03 31.89 26.90
N ASN A 355 4.27 31.55 26.50
CA ASN A 355 5.48 31.97 27.23
C ASN A 355 5.39 31.73 28.74
N ASN A 356 4.92 30.54 29.17
CA ASN A 356 4.70 30.16 30.56
C ASN A 356 3.57 30.92 31.29
N GLN A 357 2.85 31.81 30.63
CA GLN A 357 1.69 32.49 31.20
C GLN A 357 0.39 31.82 30.75
N LYS A 358 -0.57 31.70 31.68
CA LYS A 358 -1.89 31.12 31.37
C LYS A 358 -2.70 32.06 30.48
N VAL A 359 -3.20 31.52 29.36
CA VAL A 359 -4.09 32.23 28.44
C VAL A 359 -5.53 31.93 28.80
N TYR A 360 -6.36 32.96 28.88
CA TYR A 360 -7.79 32.81 29.17
C TYR A 360 -8.59 32.88 27.88
N ILE A 361 -9.33 31.80 27.63
CA ILE A 361 -10.27 31.70 26.51
C ILE A 361 -11.69 31.57 27.08
N PRO A 362 -12.69 32.30 26.56
CA PRO A 362 -14.05 32.25 27.06
C PRO A 362 -14.62 30.84 27.08
N THR A 363 -15.38 30.53 28.15
CA THR A 363 -16.07 29.26 28.32
C THR A 363 -17.02 29.01 27.15
N SER A 364 -17.17 27.74 26.76
CA SER A 364 -18.03 27.31 25.65
C SER A 364 -17.50 27.61 24.24
N LYS A 365 -16.43 28.36 24.10
CA LYS A 365 -15.75 28.49 22.80
C LYS A 365 -15.18 27.13 22.37
N LYS A 366 -15.25 26.86 21.06
CA LYS A 366 -14.61 25.71 20.43
C LYS A 366 -13.22 26.14 19.97
N VAL A 367 -12.25 25.29 20.21
CA VAL A 367 -10.86 25.45 19.76
C VAL A 367 -10.40 24.21 19.05
N LYS A 368 -9.48 24.34 18.12
CA LYS A 368 -8.84 23.20 17.45
C LYS A 368 -7.56 22.85 18.17
N VAL A 369 -7.42 21.59 18.60
CA VAL A 369 -6.16 21.04 19.13
C VAL A 369 -5.47 20.33 17.99
N TYR A 370 -4.29 20.80 17.66
CA TYR A 370 -3.42 20.25 16.63
C TYR A 370 -2.39 19.32 17.27
N LYS A 371 -2.19 18.17 16.66
CA LYS A 371 -1.04 17.30 16.94
C LYS A 371 -0.10 17.38 15.73
N PHE A 372 1.05 18.02 15.93
CA PHE A 372 2.07 18.17 14.92
C PHE A 372 2.82 16.87 14.64
N LEU A 373 3.57 16.82 13.54
CA LEU A 373 4.36 15.64 13.16
C LEU A 373 5.47 15.31 14.15
N ASP A 374 6.04 16.30 14.83
CA ASP A 374 7.04 16.10 15.89
C ASP A 374 6.43 15.55 17.19
N GLY A 375 5.11 15.34 17.20
CA GLY A 375 4.35 14.83 18.35
C GLY A 375 3.93 15.89 19.34
N THR A 376 4.31 17.17 19.15
CA THR A 376 3.87 18.28 20.01
C THR A 376 2.39 18.60 19.78
N GLU A 377 1.73 19.09 20.83
CA GLU A 377 0.30 19.38 20.80
C GLU A 377 0.08 20.87 21.09
N HIS A 378 -0.66 21.53 20.19
CA HIS A 378 -0.91 22.96 20.25
C HIS A 378 -2.38 23.28 20.05
N ILE A 379 -2.83 24.41 20.58
CA ILE A 379 -4.17 24.95 20.31
C ILE A 379 -4.05 26.13 19.36
N LEU A 380 -4.88 26.11 18.32
CA LEU A 380 -5.07 27.28 17.48
C LEU A 380 -6.24 28.13 18.01
N TYR A 381 -5.93 29.37 18.38
CA TYR A 381 -6.92 30.36 18.79
C TYR A 381 -6.51 31.74 18.28
N ASN A 382 -7.43 32.45 17.63
CA ASN A 382 -7.18 33.77 17.01
C ASN A 382 -5.93 33.79 16.11
N ASN A 383 -5.78 32.77 15.25
CA ASN A 383 -4.65 32.59 14.32
C ASN A 383 -3.27 32.50 14.99
N LYS A 384 -3.23 32.17 16.28
CA LYS A 384 -1.96 31.92 17.00
C LYS A 384 -1.99 30.53 17.64
N TYR A 385 -0.87 29.86 17.61
CA TYR A 385 -0.67 28.58 18.31
C TYR A 385 -0.24 28.82 19.75
N TYR A 386 -0.82 28.04 20.66
CA TYR A 386 -0.55 28.07 22.10
C TYR A 386 -0.22 26.67 22.58
N ASP A 387 0.63 26.56 23.59
CA ASP A 387 1.01 25.30 24.18
C ASP A 387 -0.03 24.75 25.15
N LEU A 388 -0.03 23.43 25.32
CA LEU A 388 -0.85 22.70 26.28
C LEU A 388 -0.01 22.22 27.45
N LYS A 389 -0.47 22.52 28.67
CA LYS A 389 0.13 21.97 29.90
C LYS A 389 -0.90 21.16 30.67
N SER A 390 -0.61 19.87 30.91
CA SER A 390 -1.47 19.00 31.70
C SER A 390 -1.61 19.50 33.14
N VAL A 391 -2.79 19.36 33.69
CA VAL A 391 -3.09 19.76 35.08
C VAL A 391 -3.25 18.49 35.94
N LYS A 392 -2.53 18.44 37.04
CA LYS A 392 -2.65 17.32 38.00
C LYS A 392 -4.04 17.25 38.60
N ASP A 393 -4.54 16.05 38.84
CA ASP A 393 -5.93 15.77 39.29
C ASP A 393 -6.37 16.53 40.57
N TYR A 394 -5.42 16.90 41.42
CA TYR A 394 -5.70 17.64 42.66
C TYR A 394 -6.40 19.00 42.44
N GLN A 395 -6.00 19.77 41.44
CA GLN A 395 -6.64 21.07 41.12
C GLN A 395 -8.04 20.90 40.55
N ILE A 396 -8.31 19.74 39.94
CA ILE A 396 -9.61 19.42 39.37
C ILE A 396 -10.62 19.07 40.47
N GLN A 397 -10.18 18.38 41.53
CA GLN A 397 -11.06 18.01 42.65
C GLN A 397 -11.54 19.26 43.43
N ILE A 398 -10.66 20.24 43.67
CA ILE A 398 -11.05 21.51 44.32
C ILE A 398 -12.06 22.26 43.45
N ASN A 399 -11.86 22.30 42.14
CA ASN A 399 -12.83 22.98 41.24
C ASN A 399 -14.14 22.20 41.11
N LYS A 400 -14.14 20.85 41.20
CA LYS A 400 -15.38 20.06 41.25
C LYS A 400 -16.19 20.31 42.52
N GLN A 401 -15.51 20.40 43.65
CA GLN A 401 -16.18 20.73 44.92
C GLN A 401 -16.79 22.13 44.92
N ALA A 402 -16.08 23.12 44.35
CA ALA A 402 -16.60 24.47 44.20
C ALA A 402 -17.82 24.52 43.25
N ILE A 403 -17.82 23.78 42.15
CA ILE A 403 -18.93 23.69 41.21
C ILE A 403 -20.12 22.93 41.83
N LEU A 404 -19.87 21.88 42.61
CA LEU A 404 -20.90 21.14 43.32
C LEU A 404 -21.55 22.02 44.40
N SER A 405 -20.77 22.81 45.16
CA SER A 405 -21.31 23.75 46.16
C SER A 405 -22.20 24.84 45.53
N ILE A 406 -21.84 25.37 44.35
CA ILE A 406 -22.65 26.33 43.62
C ILE A 406 -23.94 25.67 43.09
N LYS A 407 -23.88 24.45 42.55
CA LYS A 407 -25.08 23.73 42.10
C LYS A 407 -26.02 23.38 43.23
N THR A 408 -25.50 22.97 44.37
CA THR A 408 -26.31 22.69 45.58
C THR A 408 -27.00 23.98 46.08
N GLN A 409 -26.30 25.11 46.02
CA GLN A 409 -26.87 26.42 46.36
C GLN A 409 -27.98 26.84 45.38
N ASP A 410 -27.81 26.60 44.10
CA ASP A 410 -28.82 26.87 43.07
C ASP A 410 -30.03 25.92 43.18
N GLU A 411 -29.83 24.66 43.56
CA GLU A 411 -30.90 23.70 43.83
C GLU A 411 -31.67 24.08 45.11
N ILE A 412 -30.98 24.51 46.16
CA ILE A 412 -31.58 25.03 47.39
C ILE A 412 -32.37 26.32 47.09
N ASN A 413 -31.85 27.20 46.24
CA ASN A 413 -32.58 28.42 45.85
C ASN A 413 -33.76 28.11 44.94
N LYS A 414 -33.70 27.10 44.07
CA LYS A 414 -34.85 26.63 43.30
C LYS A 414 -35.90 25.91 44.14
N SER A 415 -35.52 25.17 45.19
CA SER A 415 -36.45 24.54 46.12
C SER A 415 -37.16 25.58 46.99
N LYS A 416 -36.52 26.71 47.31
CA LYS A 416 -37.12 27.85 48.00
C LYS A 416 -38.04 28.69 47.11
N ALA A 417 -37.91 28.58 45.78
CA ALA A 417 -38.78 29.26 44.82
C ALA A 417 -40.05 28.46 44.46
N HIS A 418 -40.26 27.28 45.03
CA HIS A 418 -41.53 26.58 44.90
C HIS A 418 -42.58 27.27 45.73
N SER A 419 -43.62 27.71 45.08
CA SER A 419 -44.81 28.36 45.74
C SER A 419 -45.33 27.54 46.92
N PRO A 420 -45.72 28.19 48.02
CA PRO A 420 -46.23 27.52 49.20
C PRO A 420 -47.36 26.55 48.83
N ILE A 421 -47.52 25.49 49.62
CA ILE A 421 -48.55 24.44 49.46
C ILE A 421 -49.96 25.00 49.35
N ASN A 422 -50.17 26.24 49.73
CA ASN A 422 -51.49 26.97 49.74
C ASN A 422 -51.65 27.94 48.54
N SER A 423 -50.94 27.81 47.46
CA SER A 423 -51.14 28.66 46.29
C SER A 423 -52.52 28.44 45.67
N PRO A 424 -53.27 29.49 45.37
CA PRO A 424 -54.64 29.43 44.84
C PRO A 424 -54.78 28.67 43.53
N TRP A 425 -53.70 28.51 42.80
CA TRP A 425 -53.64 27.81 41.48
C TRP A 425 -53.62 26.27 41.57
N ARG A 426 -53.56 25.70 42.78
CA ARG A 426 -53.67 24.23 43.00
C ARG A 426 -55.07 23.74 43.30
N LYS A 427 -56.04 24.62 43.45
CA LYS A 427 -57.43 24.26 43.68
C LYS A 427 -58.20 24.30 42.34
N GLY A 428 -58.08 23.29 41.51
CA GLY A 428 -58.88 23.28 40.30
C GLY A 428 -58.57 22.32 39.20
N LEU A 429 -57.99 21.12 39.49
CA LEU A 429 -58.00 20.05 38.52
C LEU A 429 -58.46 18.76 39.18
N PRO A 430 -59.55 18.12 38.70
CA PRO A 430 -60.02 16.84 39.22
C PRO A 430 -59.03 15.71 38.80
N ALA A 431 -58.85 14.79 39.75
CA ALA A 431 -58.07 13.60 39.57
C ALA A 431 -58.57 12.75 38.38
N LEU A 432 -57.84 12.63 37.34
CA LEU A 432 -58.10 11.62 36.32
C LEU A 432 -57.63 10.26 36.81
N VAL A 433 -58.64 9.40 37.02
CA VAL A 433 -58.60 8.02 37.46
C VAL A 433 -57.69 7.19 36.54
N SER A 434 -56.81 6.46 37.17
CA SER A 434 -56.07 5.33 36.58
C SER A 434 -57.01 4.18 36.20
N HIS A 435 -56.99 3.73 34.99
CA HIS A 435 -57.37 2.39 34.57
C HIS A 435 -56.64 2.02 33.27
N ARG A 436 -55.88 1.06 33.29
CA ARG A 436 -55.94 -0.35 32.98
C ARG A 436 -54.61 -0.91 32.45
N SER A 437 -54.15 -1.84 33.22
CA SER A 437 -53.32 -2.97 32.73
C SER A 437 -54.04 -3.74 31.61
N MET A 438 -53.35 -4.07 30.55
CA MET A 438 -53.66 -5.29 29.76
C MET A 438 -52.36 -5.92 29.26
N ASN A 439 -52.10 -7.09 29.84
CA ASN A 439 -51.25 -8.13 29.33
C ASN A 439 -51.67 -8.56 27.92
N TYR A 440 -50.71 -8.75 27.03
CA TYR A 440 -50.84 -9.78 26.02
C TYR A 440 -49.51 -10.54 25.91
N ALA A 441 -49.63 -11.79 26.25
CA ALA A 441 -48.60 -12.80 26.04
C ALA A 441 -48.85 -13.49 24.70
N VAL A 442 -47.73 -13.88 24.10
CA VAL A 442 -47.53 -15.14 23.34
C VAL A 442 -48.27 -15.34 22.01
N ASN A 443 -47.54 -15.52 20.89
CA ASN A 443 -47.21 -16.80 20.29
C ASN A 443 -46.50 -16.68 18.93
N HIS A 444 -45.41 -17.45 18.86
CA HIS A 444 -44.92 -18.37 17.82
C HIS A 444 -45.19 -18.10 16.33
N GLY A 445 -44.10 -18.28 15.59
CA GLY A 445 -44.13 -19.14 14.40
C GLY A 445 -43.59 -18.56 13.12
N CYS A 446 -42.53 -19.21 12.72
CA CYS A 446 -41.81 -19.32 11.45
C CYS A 446 -40.63 -18.38 11.25
#